data_dd34ecb3c98e370c39c67f0f82a6331c
#
_entry.id   dd34ecb3c98e370c39c67f0f82a6331c
#
_cell.length_a   1.000
_cell.length_b   1.000
_cell.length_c   1.000
_cell.angle_alpha   90.00
_cell.angle_beta   90.00
_cell.angle_gamma   90.00
#
_symmetry.space_group_name_H-M   'P 1'
#
loop_
_entity.id
_entity.type
_entity.pdbx_description
1 polymer ?
#
loop_
_entity_poly.entity_id
_entity_poly.type
_entity_poly.pdbx_seq_one_letter_code
_entity_poly.pdbx_strand_id
1 'polypeptide(L)'
;MDSGEFCQRVREALHERGTSVRAAARTLNYDPAYLSRVLSGKQRPSAQLIAGLDELLQVDRESSAPDASVSLIRVANGEEYAHAIRETSRRLVFLDNDLGGLPIADAATRAFRTVYRRLGSENYDGKYERDVQSAAAELAEVAGWALYDAEKHDAARRLNQEALFLAQLSGDRSIELLLLQNMAMHSGWLGRHREELAIARSVIEGSRLSPRVEAIFRVREAKGLAGAGDHTGAARSFDRARSLLGDGAHDGDPSWSWWISANEIDGHHGSALQEACQFGDGIQFLQRALWQTSGARWVGYRSISAARLLDCFLSVNAWRDAEELAYSIVASVDEIGSARTVTLLRTAIRRAQTADKTPSGVRDVLEHLGSAMASDPFTL
;
A
#
# COMPACT_ATOMS: atom_id res chain seq x y z
N MET A 1 31.69 13.51 -6.86
CA MET A 1 32.43 13.20 -5.61
C MET A 1 33.34 12.02 -5.89
N ASP A 2 34.63 12.12 -5.62
CA ASP A 2 35.58 11.02 -5.87
C ASP A 2 35.27 9.84 -4.91
N SER A 3 35.30 8.63 -5.45
CA SER A 3 35.00 7.40 -4.67
C SER A 3 35.92 7.22 -3.44
N GLY A 4 37.15 7.78 -3.52
CA GLY A 4 38.12 7.76 -2.43
C GLY A 4 37.70 8.67 -1.26
N GLU A 5 37.26 9.88 -1.56
CA GLU A 5 36.82 10.88 -0.61
C GLU A 5 35.54 10.41 0.14
N PHE A 6 34.62 9.77 -0.56
CA PHE A 6 33.43 9.15 0.03
C PHE A 6 33.82 8.05 1.05
N CYS A 7 34.69 7.12 0.66
CA CYS A 7 35.10 6.02 1.54
C CYS A 7 35.87 6.51 2.78
N GLN A 8 36.60 7.62 2.68
CA GLN A 8 37.29 8.22 3.82
C GLN A 8 36.31 8.84 4.81
N ARG A 9 35.33 9.62 4.31
CA ARG A 9 34.27 10.23 5.15
C ARG A 9 33.44 9.18 5.87
N VAL A 10 33.10 8.08 5.21
CA VAL A 10 32.34 6.98 5.84
C VAL A 10 33.15 6.33 6.95
N ARG A 11 34.47 6.11 6.77
CA ARG A 11 35.35 5.54 7.83
C ARG A 11 35.43 6.45 9.04
N GLU A 12 35.65 7.75 8.82
CA GLU A 12 35.71 8.75 9.88
C GLU A 12 34.41 8.81 10.67
N ALA A 13 33.25 8.84 9.98
CA ALA A 13 31.94 8.86 10.61
C ALA A 13 31.61 7.58 11.40
N LEU A 14 32.01 6.40 10.93
CA LEU A 14 31.88 5.14 11.68
C LEU A 14 32.80 5.12 12.92
N HIS A 15 34.00 5.64 12.80
CA HIS A 15 34.95 5.73 13.91
C HIS A 15 34.46 6.69 15.01
N GLU A 16 34.01 7.88 14.64
CA GLU A 16 33.43 8.88 15.56
C GLU A 16 32.23 8.32 16.35
N ARG A 17 31.48 7.38 15.77
CA ARG A 17 30.33 6.74 16.38
C ARG A 17 30.65 5.46 17.14
N GLY A 18 31.89 5.04 17.21
CA GLY A 18 32.26 3.77 17.80
C GLY A 18 31.61 2.55 17.10
N THR A 19 31.13 2.73 15.87
CA THR A 19 30.45 1.68 15.11
C THR A 19 31.42 0.88 14.29
N SER A 20 31.56 -0.41 14.54
CA SER A 20 32.45 -1.26 13.76
C SER A 20 31.94 -1.49 12.33
N VAL A 21 32.85 -1.66 11.36
CA VAL A 21 32.49 -2.01 9.96
C VAL A 21 31.65 -3.27 9.90
N ARG A 22 31.83 -4.22 10.81
CA ARG A 22 31.01 -5.42 10.92
C ARG A 22 29.57 -5.11 11.38
N ALA A 23 29.42 -4.18 12.31
CA ALA A 23 28.10 -3.74 12.77
C ALA A 23 27.37 -2.99 11.66
N ALA A 24 28.02 -2.03 11.00
CA ALA A 24 27.45 -1.32 9.85
C ALA A 24 27.05 -2.26 8.71
N ALA A 25 27.88 -3.25 8.38
CA ALA A 25 27.57 -4.23 7.35
C ALA A 25 26.31 -5.07 7.70
N ARG A 26 26.16 -5.47 8.96
CA ARG A 26 24.95 -6.20 9.41
C ARG A 26 23.70 -5.35 9.32
N THR A 27 23.76 -4.10 9.77
CA THR A 27 22.62 -3.16 9.69
C THR A 27 22.18 -2.94 8.26
N LEU A 28 23.13 -2.87 7.32
CA LEU A 28 22.86 -2.67 5.89
C LEU A 28 22.62 -3.98 5.12
N ASN A 29 22.65 -5.12 5.81
CA ASN A 29 22.46 -6.45 5.22
C ASN A 29 23.50 -6.79 4.12
N TYR A 30 24.77 -6.38 4.32
CA TYR A 30 25.90 -6.69 3.43
C TYR A 30 26.93 -7.59 4.11
N ASP A 31 27.70 -8.32 3.29
CA ASP A 31 28.85 -9.09 3.77
C ASP A 31 29.91 -8.15 4.35
N PRO A 32 30.42 -8.37 5.59
CA PRO A 32 31.42 -7.51 6.21
C PRO A 32 32.73 -7.42 5.43
N ALA A 33 33.13 -8.48 4.71
CA ALA A 33 34.33 -8.47 3.89
C ALA A 33 34.14 -7.62 2.63
N TYR A 34 32.91 -7.61 2.06
CA TYR A 34 32.56 -6.71 0.95
C TYR A 34 32.66 -5.25 1.38
N LEU A 35 32.01 -4.87 2.47
CA LEU A 35 32.05 -3.48 2.98
C LEU A 35 33.50 -3.07 3.33
N SER A 36 34.29 -3.95 3.91
CA SER A 36 35.70 -3.69 4.20
C SER A 36 36.55 -3.42 2.94
N ARG A 37 36.32 -4.20 1.85
CA ARG A 37 36.99 -3.98 0.56
C ARG A 37 36.57 -2.66 -0.09
N VAL A 38 35.33 -2.28 0.02
CA VAL A 38 34.82 -1.00 -0.47
C VAL A 38 35.47 0.16 0.30
N LEU A 39 35.41 0.13 1.62
CA LEU A 39 35.99 1.18 2.46
C LEU A 39 37.50 1.29 2.34
N SER A 40 38.22 0.21 1.98
CA SER A 40 39.63 0.24 1.68
C SER A 40 39.98 0.65 0.24
N GLY A 41 38.99 1.00 -0.58
CA GLY A 41 39.19 1.40 -1.98
C GLY A 41 39.50 0.24 -2.94
N LYS A 42 39.48 -1.01 -2.47
CA LYS A 42 39.78 -2.21 -3.27
C LYS A 42 38.59 -2.65 -4.13
N GLN A 43 37.42 -2.13 -3.89
CA GLN A 43 36.19 -2.44 -4.63
C GLN A 43 35.29 -1.19 -4.74
N ARG A 44 34.66 -0.98 -5.89
CA ARG A 44 33.71 0.12 -6.07
C ARG A 44 32.42 -0.17 -5.32
N PRO A 45 31.86 0.80 -4.57
CA PRO A 45 30.56 0.66 -3.94
C PRO A 45 29.43 0.59 -4.98
N SER A 46 28.42 -0.21 -4.71
CA SER A 46 27.15 -0.14 -5.46
C SER A 46 26.39 1.12 -5.10
N ALA A 47 25.54 1.62 -6.01
CA ALA A 47 24.68 2.78 -5.73
C ALA A 47 23.77 2.54 -4.51
N GLN A 48 23.31 1.32 -4.33
CA GLN A 48 22.47 0.90 -3.20
C GLN A 48 23.28 0.91 -1.86
N LEU A 49 24.56 0.51 -1.88
CA LEU A 49 25.41 0.59 -0.70
C LEU A 49 25.73 2.05 -0.33
N ILE A 50 25.94 2.92 -1.33
CA ILE A 50 26.18 4.35 -1.09
C ILE A 50 24.95 4.96 -0.40
N ALA A 51 23.75 4.73 -0.94
CA ALA A 51 22.50 5.23 -0.35
C ALA A 51 22.30 4.70 1.07
N GLY A 52 22.51 3.42 1.32
CA GLY A 52 22.36 2.83 2.64
C GLY A 52 23.39 3.34 3.67
N LEU A 53 24.63 3.61 3.24
CA LEU A 53 25.65 4.21 4.12
C LEU A 53 25.34 5.68 4.43
N ASP A 54 24.85 6.44 3.44
CA ASP A 54 24.42 7.82 3.66
C ASP A 54 23.23 7.85 4.63
N GLU A 55 22.27 6.96 4.49
CA GLU A 55 21.12 6.82 5.40
C GLU A 55 21.58 6.42 6.82
N LEU A 56 22.38 5.38 6.96
CA LEU A 56 22.92 4.94 8.23
C LEU A 56 23.69 6.07 8.96
N LEU A 57 24.41 6.91 8.20
CA LEU A 57 25.18 8.00 8.74
C LEU A 57 24.36 9.28 9.01
N GLN A 58 23.17 9.42 8.43
CA GLN A 58 22.25 10.51 8.70
C GLN A 58 21.32 10.25 9.88
N VAL A 59 20.81 9.02 10.01
CA VAL A 59 19.90 8.64 11.10
C VAL A 59 20.49 8.91 12.49
N ASP A 60 21.78 8.71 12.70
CA ASP A 60 22.41 8.98 13.99
C ASP A 60 22.74 10.46 14.25
N ARG A 61 22.73 11.33 13.23
CA ARG A 61 22.78 12.78 13.45
C ARG A 61 21.49 13.36 14.02
N GLU A 62 20.36 12.71 13.74
CA GLU A 62 19.04 13.11 14.22
C GLU A 62 18.73 12.57 15.63
N SER A 63 19.39 11.50 16.08
CA SER A 63 19.16 10.91 17.41
C SER A 63 19.74 11.71 18.58
N SER A 64 20.54 12.73 18.32
CA SER A 64 21.04 13.68 19.33
C SER A 64 20.35 15.06 19.30
N ALA A 65 19.30 15.24 18.52
CA ALA A 65 18.53 16.47 18.47
C ALA A 65 17.21 16.32 19.24
N PRO A 66 16.78 17.34 19.99
CA PRO A 66 15.56 17.28 20.76
C PRO A 66 14.35 17.35 19.83
N ASP A 67 13.42 16.42 20.05
CA ASP A 67 12.01 16.45 19.65
C ASP A 67 11.72 16.71 18.16
N ALA A 68 11.51 15.62 17.38
CA ALA A 68 11.17 15.65 15.97
C ALA A 68 9.85 16.43 15.65
N SER A 69 9.04 16.74 16.65
CA SER A 69 7.84 17.61 16.52
C SER A 69 8.20 19.08 16.32
N VAL A 70 9.42 19.50 16.68
CA VAL A 70 9.88 20.91 16.60
C VAL A 70 10.55 21.21 15.25
N SER A 71 11.03 20.21 14.52
CA SER A 71 11.75 20.39 13.24
C SER A 71 10.84 20.87 12.10
N LEU A 72 9.56 20.49 12.09
CA LEU A 72 8.58 20.97 11.10
C LEU A 72 8.21 22.47 11.25
N ILE A 73 8.52 23.09 12.39
CA ILE A 73 8.17 24.49 12.67
C ILE A 73 9.21 25.48 12.09
N ARG A 74 10.37 25.02 11.66
CA ARG A 74 11.51 25.88 11.25
C ARG A 74 11.80 25.94 9.76
N VAL A 75 11.00 25.33 8.90
CA VAL A 75 11.22 25.36 7.45
C VAL A 75 10.75 26.70 6.90
N ALA A 76 11.70 27.60 6.64
CA ALA A 76 11.44 28.95 6.15
C ALA A 76 11.20 29.00 4.62
N ASN A 77 11.45 27.90 3.90
CA ASN A 77 11.38 27.84 2.44
C ASN A 77 10.29 26.84 2.00
N GLY A 78 9.44 27.26 1.07
CA GLY A 78 8.35 26.41 0.56
C GLY A 78 8.82 25.15 -0.14
N GLU A 79 9.98 25.17 -0.81
CA GLU A 79 10.59 24.01 -1.47
C GLU A 79 11.02 22.94 -0.46
N GLU A 80 11.73 23.34 0.58
CA GLU A 80 12.14 22.43 1.67
C GLU A 80 10.92 21.83 2.37
N TYR A 81 9.86 22.63 2.51
CA TYR A 81 8.63 22.18 3.13
C TYR A 81 7.90 21.13 2.28
N ALA A 82 7.74 21.37 0.97
CA ALA A 82 7.18 20.38 0.04
C ALA A 82 8.00 19.09 0.03
N HIS A 83 9.33 19.20 0.05
CA HIS A 83 10.23 18.04 0.15
C HIS A 83 10.02 17.26 1.45
N ALA A 84 9.93 17.94 2.61
CA ALA A 84 9.70 17.30 3.89
C ALA A 84 8.34 16.59 3.97
N ILE A 85 7.30 17.15 3.35
CA ILE A 85 5.98 16.51 3.25
C ILE A 85 6.09 15.22 2.44
N ARG A 86 6.71 15.26 1.25
CA ARG A 86 6.90 14.07 0.40
C ARG A 86 7.74 12.99 1.06
N GLU A 87 8.78 13.38 1.80
CA GLU A 87 9.57 12.43 2.58
C GLU A 87 8.73 11.74 3.66
N THR A 88 7.86 12.49 4.34
CA THR A 88 6.90 11.93 5.30
C THR A 88 5.96 10.93 4.62
N SER A 89 5.42 11.28 3.46
CA SER A 89 4.55 10.39 2.66
C SER A 89 5.28 9.09 2.29
N ARG A 90 6.52 9.19 1.80
CA ARG A 90 7.33 8.00 1.44
C ARG A 90 7.59 7.08 2.61
N ARG A 91 7.91 7.62 3.79
CA ARG A 91 8.11 6.83 5.01
C ARG A 91 6.83 6.14 5.47
N LEU A 92 5.69 6.81 5.38
CA LEU A 92 4.39 6.21 5.70
C LEU A 92 4.02 5.10 4.73
N VAL A 93 4.23 5.29 3.42
CA VAL A 93 4.03 4.24 2.40
C VAL A 93 4.95 3.04 2.65
N PHE A 94 6.21 3.28 3.03
CA PHE A 94 7.13 2.19 3.37
C PHE A 94 6.61 1.38 4.57
N LEU A 95 6.12 2.05 5.61
CA LEU A 95 5.53 1.39 6.77
C LEU A 95 4.21 0.68 6.43
N ASP A 96 3.36 1.27 5.57
CA ASP A 96 2.14 0.63 5.08
C ASP A 96 2.41 -0.69 4.36
N ASN A 97 3.44 -0.72 3.52
CA ASN A 97 3.85 -1.93 2.82
C ASN A 97 4.35 -3.04 3.75
N ASP A 98 4.93 -2.69 4.89
CA ASP A 98 5.48 -3.66 5.87
C ASP A 98 4.44 -4.03 6.95
N LEU A 99 3.64 -3.09 7.42
CA LEU A 99 2.75 -3.24 8.57
C LEU A 99 1.25 -3.23 8.22
N GLY A 100 0.89 -2.78 7.01
CA GLY A 100 -0.50 -2.48 6.63
C GLY A 100 -0.99 -1.10 7.09
N GLY A 101 -2.16 -0.68 6.59
CA GLY A 101 -2.69 0.67 6.82
C GLY A 101 -3.20 0.92 8.24
N LEU A 102 -3.69 -0.13 8.92
CA LEU A 102 -4.28 0.01 10.25
C LEU A 102 -3.32 0.64 11.27
N PRO A 103 -2.07 0.18 11.45
CA PRO A 103 -1.14 0.75 12.41
C PRO A 103 -0.72 2.21 12.11
N ILE A 104 -0.73 2.62 10.85
CA ILE A 104 -0.24 3.95 10.45
C ILE A 104 -1.35 5.01 10.31
N ALA A 105 -2.63 4.62 10.31
CA ALA A 105 -3.76 5.51 10.01
C ALA A 105 -3.79 6.78 10.87
N ASP A 106 -3.55 6.66 12.16
CA ASP A 106 -3.56 7.80 13.08
C ASP A 106 -2.33 8.70 12.89
N ALA A 107 -1.15 8.12 12.65
CA ALA A 107 0.07 8.89 12.41
C ALA A 107 -0.03 9.70 11.10
N ALA A 108 -0.47 9.06 10.01
CA ALA A 108 -0.69 9.71 8.72
C ALA A 108 -1.73 10.83 8.81
N THR A 109 -2.85 10.61 9.52
CA THR A 109 -3.88 11.61 9.74
C THR A 109 -3.37 12.81 10.55
N ARG A 110 -2.57 12.58 11.58
CA ARG A 110 -1.95 13.67 12.37
C ARG A 110 -0.96 14.48 11.55
N ALA A 111 -0.12 13.82 10.77
CA ALA A 111 0.82 14.47 9.87
C ALA A 111 0.09 15.38 8.88
N PHE A 112 -0.93 14.86 8.19
CA PHE A 112 -1.73 15.66 7.26
C PHE A 112 -2.41 16.86 7.94
N ARG A 113 -3.03 16.69 9.11
CA ARG A 113 -3.67 17.79 9.84
C ARG A 113 -2.68 18.91 10.17
N THR A 114 -1.43 18.59 10.46
CA THR A 114 -0.38 19.60 10.72
C THR A 114 -0.05 20.38 9.46
N VAL A 115 0.13 19.69 8.33
CA VAL A 115 0.35 20.32 7.02
C VAL A 115 -0.84 21.18 6.63
N TYR A 116 -2.06 20.66 6.73
CA TYR A 116 -3.30 21.34 6.34
C TYR A 116 -3.51 22.67 7.09
N ARG A 117 -3.24 22.70 8.41
CA ARG A 117 -3.30 23.96 9.20
C ARG A 117 -2.31 24.98 8.69
N ARG A 118 -1.14 24.55 8.25
CA ARG A 118 -0.10 25.45 7.75
C ARG A 118 -0.44 25.99 6.36
N LEU A 119 -1.11 25.20 5.51
CA LEU A 119 -1.62 25.68 4.21
C LEU A 119 -2.54 26.90 4.38
N GLY A 120 -3.38 26.92 5.43
CA GLY A 120 -4.27 28.04 5.71
C GLY A 120 -3.62 29.25 6.39
N SER A 121 -2.35 29.17 6.79
CA SER A 121 -1.65 30.24 7.52
C SER A 121 -0.72 31.11 6.65
N GLU A 122 -0.62 30.86 5.36
CA GLU A 122 0.17 31.60 4.35
C GLU A 122 1.65 31.85 4.74
N ASN A 123 2.24 30.97 5.54
CA ASN A 123 3.59 31.12 6.08
C ASN A 123 4.71 30.59 5.15
N TYR A 124 4.52 30.58 3.85
CA TYR A 124 5.53 30.19 2.86
C TYR A 124 5.43 31.06 1.58
N ASP A 125 6.53 31.13 0.82
CA ASP A 125 6.59 31.91 -0.41
C ASP A 125 5.60 31.35 -1.45
N GLY A 126 4.67 32.19 -1.94
CA GLY A 126 3.62 31.86 -2.91
C GLY A 126 4.12 31.22 -4.22
N LYS A 127 5.41 31.40 -4.54
CA LYS A 127 6.07 30.75 -5.68
C LYS A 127 6.06 29.21 -5.56
N TYR A 128 6.04 28.65 -4.34
CA TYR A 128 6.02 27.21 -4.07
C TYR A 128 4.64 26.68 -3.73
N GLU A 129 3.61 27.50 -3.76
CA GLU A 129 2.26 27.14 -3.32
C GLU A 129 1.73 25.87 -4.00
N ARG A 130 1.85 25.77 -5.32
CA ARG A 130 1.41 24.58 -6.07
C ARG A 130 2.18 23.31 -5.68
N ASP A 131 3.48 23.43 -5.46
CA ASP A 131 4.32 22.29 -5.08
C ASP A 131 3.98 21.80 -3.66
N VAL A 132 3.73 22.72 -2.72
CA VAL A 132 3.28 22.40 -1.36
C VAL A 132 1.87 21.79 -1.39
N GLN A 133 0.95 22.30 -2.22
CA GLN A 133 -0.39 21.74 -2.38
C GLN A 133 -0.35 20.33 -2.96
N SER A 134 0.50 20.06 -3.99
CA SER A 134 0.70 18.72 -4.55
C SER A 134 1.26 17.75 -3.50
N ALA A 135 2.31 18.15 -2.76
CA ALA A 135 2.88 17.34 -1.69
C ALA A 135 1.86 17.05 -0.56
N ALA A 136 1.03 18.04 -0.22
CA ALA A 136 -0.04 17.88 0.77
C ALA A 136 -1.14 16.92 0.27
N ALA A 137 -1.46 16.94 -1.04
CA ALA A 137 -2.39 15.99 -1.66
C ALA A 137 -1.86 14.55 -1.60
N GLU A 138 -0.55 14.34 -1.86
CA GLU A 138 0.11 13.05 -1.71
C GLU A 138 -0.01 12.53 -0.26
N LEU A 139 0.28 13.37 0.73
CA LEU A 139 0.18 12.98 2.14
C LEU A 139 -1.26 12.68 2.56
N ALA A 140 -2.23 13.46 2.05
CA ALA A 140 -3.64 13.23 2.31
C ALA A 140 -4.12 11.90 1.68
N GLU A 141 -3.62 11.56 0.48
CA GLU A 141 -3.87 10.29 -0.18
C GLU A 141 -3.40 9.11 0.68
N VAL A 142 -2.14 9.14 1.15
CA VAL A 142 -1.59 8.10 2.04
C VAL A 142 -2.42 7.95 3.31
N ALA A 143 -2.83 9.06 3.93
CA ALA A 143 -3.68 9.02 5.11
C ALA A 143 -5.10 8.51 4.79
N GLY A 144 -5.65 8.88 3.63
CA GLY A 144 -6.95 8.38 3.13
C GLY A 144 -6.94 6.89 2.87
N TRP A 145 -5.87 6.37 2.28
CA TRP A 145 -5.63 4.96 2.07
C TRP A 145 -5.56 4.19 3.40
N ALA A 146 -4.73 4.64 4.34
CA ALA A 146 -4.59 4.01 5.64
C ALA A 146 -5.91 3.99 6.44
N LEU A 147 -6.70 5.07 6.38
CA LEU A 147 -8.04 5.12 6.97
C LEU A 147 -9.02 4.17 6.29
N TYR A 148 -8.93 4.01 4.96
CA TYR A 148 -9.74 3.05 4.23
C TYR A 148 -9.39 1.62 4.65
N ASP A 149 -8.11 1.31 4.78
CA ASP A 149 -7.65 -0.02 5.22
C ASP A 149 -8.00 -0.30 6.69
N ALA A 150 -8.10 0.75 7.52
CA ALA A 150 -8.60 0.70 8.89
C ALA A 150 -10.13 0.71 9.00
N GLU A 151 -10.89 0.65 7.89
CA GLU A 151 -12.36 0.74 7.82
C GLU A 151 -12.96 2.02 8.47
N LYS A 152 -12.18 3.08 8.59
CA LYS A 152 -12.64 4.41 9.02
C LYS A 152 -13.23 5.19 7.84
N HIS A 153 -14.27 4.64 7.21
CA HIS A 153 -14.77 5.02 5.88
C HIS A 153 -15.17 6.48 5.73
N ASP A 154 -15.85 7.06 6.72
CA ASP A 154 -16.24 8.48 6.66
C ASP A 154 -15.03 9.42 6.70
N ALA A 155 -14.03 9.07 7.48
CA ALA A 155 -12.79 9.84 7.57
C ALA A 155 -11.97 9.69 6.28
N ALA A 156 -11.86 8.47 5.74
CA ALA A 156 -11.21 8.20 4.47
C ALA A 156 -11.85 8.99 3.31
N ARG A 157 -13.19 9.01 3.24
CA ARG A 157 -13.92 9.75 2.20
C ARG A 157 -13.66 11.25 2.28
N ARG A 158 -13.75 11.84 3.48
CA ARG A 158 -13.46 13.27 3.68
C ARG A 158 -12.04 13.61 3.29
N LEU A 159 -11.08 12.79 3.70
CA LEU A 159 -9.68 13.05 3.43
C LEU A 159 -9.35 12.95 1.94
N ASN A 160 -9.91 11.96 1.23
CA ASN A 160 -9.75 11.83 -0.21
C ASN A 160 -10.38 13.01 -0.98
N GLN A 161 -11.48 13.59 -0.47
CA GLN A 161 -12.08 14.79 -1.06
C GLN A 161 -11.18 16.02 -0.89
N GLU A 162 -10.60 16.22 0.30
CA GLU A 162 -9.61 17.28 0.54
C GLU A 162 -8.35 17.09 -0.32
N ALA A 163 -7.85 15.85 -0.41
CA ALA A 163 -6.73 15.52 -1.26
C ALA A 163 -6.99 15.84 -2.74
N LEU A 164 -8.18 15.47 -3.24
CA LEU A 164 -8.60 15.76 -4.61
C LEU A 164 -8.68 17.26 -4.87
N PHE A 165 -9.22 18.03 -3.93
CA PHE A 165 -9.25 19.49 -4.02
C PHE A 165 -7.84 20.08 -4.10
N LEU A 166 -6.91 19.64 -3.24
CA LEU A 166 -5.50 20.08 -3.28
C LEU A 166 -4.79 19.69 -4.58
N ALA A 167 -5.03 18.48 -5.09
CA ALA A 167 -4.47 18.03 -6.37
C ALA A 167 -4.97 18.90 -7.54
N GLN A 168 -6.24 19.29 -7.54
CA GLN A 168 -6.81 20.18 -8.54
C GLN A 168 -6.25 21.62 -8.44
N LEU A 169 -6.10 22.15 -7.22
CA LEU A 169 -5.49 23.48 -7.00
C LEU A 169 -4.04 23.51 -7.48
N SER A 170 -3.27 22.47 -7.20
CA SER A 170 -1.87 22.37 -7.65
C SER A 170 -1.75 22.14 -9.16
N GLY A 171 -2.79 21.62 -9.81
CA GLY A 171 -2.77 21.16 -11.19
C GLY A 171 -2.07 19.81 -11.37
N ASP A 172 -1.86 19.06 -10.30
CA ASP A 172 -1.21 17.74 -10.35
C ASP A 172 -2.18 16.65 -10.82
N ARG A 173 -2.25 16.48 -12.13
CA ARG A 173 -3.12 15.47 -12.77
C ARG A 173 -2.75 14.04 -12.36
N SER A 174 -1.49 13.77 -12.06
CA SER A 174 -1.03 12.44 -11.65
C SER A 174 -1.66 12.03 -10.32
N ILE A 175 -1.59 12.88 -9.31
CA ILE A 175 -2.20 12.64 -7.99
C ILE A 175 -3.73 12.66 -8.08
N GLU A 176 -4.32 13.53 -8.91
CA GLU A 176 -5.77 13.53 -9.16
C GLU A 176 -6.25 12.16 -9.65
N LEU A 177 -5.55 11.52 -10.60
CA LEU A 177 -5.89 10.18 -11.10
C LEU A 177 -5.75 9.11 -10.03
N LEU A 178 -4.71 9.17 -9.21
CA LEU A 178 -4.53 8.27 -8.07
C LEU A 178 -5.70 8.37 -7.08
N LEU A 179 -6.11 9.58 -6.74
CA LEU A 179 -7.23 9.82 -5.84
C LEU A 179 -8.57 9.34 -6.41
N LEU A 180 -8.82 9.60 -7.69
CA LEU A 180 -10.06 9.14 -8.36
C LEU A 180 -10.16 7.61 -8.38
N GLN A 181 -9.05 6.89 -8.65
CA GLN A 181 -9.08 5.43 -8.59
C GLN A 181 -9.28 4.90 -7.16
N ASN A 182 -8.69 5.55 -6.13
CA ASN A 182 -8.91 5.21 -4.73
C ASN A 182 -10.38 5.45 -4.32
N MET A 183 -10.96 6.57 -4.73
CA MET A 183 -12.37 6.89 -4.46
C MET A 183 -13.33 5.89 -5.15
N ALA A 184 -13.01 5.50 -6.38
CA ALA A 184 -13.79 4.46 -7.09
C ALA A 184 -13.74 3.13 -6.32
N MET A 185 -12.54 2.67 -5.94
CA MET A 185 -12.35 1.45 -5.17
C MET A 185 -13.07 1.49 -3.82
N HIS A 186 -12.98 2.60 -3.10
CA HIS A 186 -13.67 2.79 -1.81
C HIS A 186 -15.20 2.75 -1.99
N SER A 187 -15.72 3.35 -3.06
CA SER A 187 -17.16 3.28 -3.37
C SER A 187 -17.62 1.86 -3.63
N GLY A 188 -16.84 1.08 -4.39
CA GLY A 188 -17.10 -0.34 -4.63
C GLY A 188 -17.10 -1.17 -3.35
N TRP A 189 -16.13 -0.95 -2.45
CA TRP A 189 -16.07 -1.61 -1.14
C TRP A 189 -17.32 -1.37 -0.29
N LEU A 190 -17.88 -0.16 -0.38
CA LEU A 190 -19.13 0.21 0.31
C LEU A 190 -20.42 -0.25 -0.42
N GLY A 191 -20.31 -1.08 -1.47
CA GLY A 191 -21.44 -1.52 -2.27
C GLY A 191 -22.05 -0.44 -3.18
N ARG A 192 -21.38 0.70 -3.33
CA ARG A 192 -21.82 1.81 -4.21
C ARG A 192 -21.30 1.62 -5.64
N HIS A 193 -21.62 0.48 -6.25
CA HIS A 193 -21.07 0.04 -7.54
C HIS A 193 -21.36 1.02 -8.69
N ARG A 194 -22.50 1.73 -8.64
CA ARG A 194 -22.82 2.76 -9.65
C ARG A 194 -21.89 3.97 -9.54
N GLU A 195 -21.49 4.36 -8.34
CA GLU A 195 -20.52 5.44 -8.10
C GLU A 195 -19.14 5.02 -8.58
N GLU A 196 -18.69 3.80 -8.25
CA GLU A 196 -17.42 3.22 -8.74
C GLU A 196 -17.38 3.24 -10.27
N LEU A 197 -18.43 2.74 -10.93
CA LEU A 197 -18.55 2.69 -12.38
C LEU A 197 -18.55 4.10 -13.01
N ALA A 198 -19.27 5.04 -12.41
CA ALA A 198 -19.36 6.40 -12.92
C ALA A 198 -18.00 7.11 -12.87
N ILE A 199 -17.27 6.98 -11.76
CA ILE A 199 -15.92 7.55 -11.63
C ILE A 199 -14.99 6.94 -12.69
N ALA A 200 -14.97 5.60 -12.79
CA ALA A 200 -14.07 4.91 -13.72
C ALA A 200 -14.35 5.34 -15.18
N ARG A 201 -15.59 5.36 -15.62
CA ARG A 201 -15.97 5.76 -16.98
C ARG A 201 -15.68 7.22 -17.25
N SER A 202 -16.00 8.12 -16.32
CA SER A 202 -15.70 9.54 -16.47
C SER A 202 -14.21 9.79 -16.76
N VAL A 203 -13.33 9.05 -16.10
CA VAL A 203 -11.88 9.17 -16.31
C VAL A 203 -11.45 8.56 -17.64
N ILE A 204 -11.95 7.37 -17.99
CA ILE A 204 -11.61 6.67 -19.24
C ILE A 204 -12.05 7.49 -20.46
N GLU A 205 -13.24 8.07 -20.42
CA GLU A 205 -13.83 8.82 -21.52
C GLU A 205 -13.30 10.27 -21.61
N GLY A 206 -12.99 10.87 -20.46
CA GLY A 206 -12.60 12.28 -20.35
C GLY A 206 -11.09 12.55 -20.43
N SER A 207 -10.23 11.52 -20.48
CA SER A 207 -8.78 11.68 -20.32
C SER A 207 -7.99 10.80 -21.28
N ARG A 208 -6.85 11.34 -21.78
CA ARG A 208 -5.84 10.50 -22.41
C ARG A 208 -4.96 9.88 -21.32
N LEU A 209 -5.09 8.58 -21.14
CA LEU A 209 -4.40 7.81 -20.09
C LEU A 209 -3.21 7.04 -20.68
N SER A 210 -2.18 6.82 -19.88
CA SER A 210 -1.18 5.80 -20.20
C SER A 210 -1.81 4.40 -20.10
N PRO A 211 -1.29 3.39 -20.79
CA PRO A 211 -1.87 2.04 -20.79
C PRO A 211 -2.04 1.48 -19.37
N ARG A 212 -1.05 1.70 -18.51
CA ARG A 212 -1.06 1.22 -17.13
C ARG A 212 -2.14 1.90 -16.29
N VAL A 213 -2.29 3.21 -16.42
CA VAL A 213 -3.36 3.96 -15.74
C VAL A 213 -4.74 3.58 -16.30
N GLU A 214 -4.88 3.42 -17.62
CA GLU A 214 -6.12 2.90 -18.20
C GLU A 214 -6.47 1.53 -17.63
N ALA A 215 -5.49 0.63 -17.51
CA ALA A 215 -5.72 -0.70 -16.93
C ALA A 215 -6.29 -0.63 -15.51
N ILE A 216 -5.80 0.28 -14.67
CA ILE A 216 -6.33 0.51 -13.32
C ILE A 216 -7.82 0.91 -13.39
N PHE A 217 -8.17 1.89 -14.22
CA PHE A 217 -9.57 2.34 -14.34
C PHE A 217 -10.46 1.28 -15.00
N ARG A 218 -9.94 0.44 -15.92
CA ARG A 218 -10.66 -0.72 -16.43
C ARG A 218 -10.96 -1.76 -15.35
N VAL A 219 -10.07 -1.95 -14.38
CA VAL A 219 -10.34 -2.78 -13.19
C VAL A 219 -11.49 -2.19 -12.36
N ARG A 220 -11.49 -0.86 -12.12
CA ARG A 220 -12.59 -0.19 -11.41
C ARG A 220 -13.92 -0.27 -12.19
N GLU A 221 -13.89 -0.08 -13.51
CA GLU A 221 -15.05 -0.28 -14.38
C GLU A 221 -15.57 -1.72 -14.25
N ALA A 222 -14.70 -2.73 -14.32
CA ALA A 222 -15.08 -4.14 -14.21
C ALA A 222 -15.74 -4.45 -12.87
N LYS A 223 -15.18 -3.94 -11.76
CA LYS A 223 -15.76 -4.11 -10.42
C LYS A 223 -17.13 -3.46 -10.32
N GLY A 224 -17.28 -2.23 -10.80
CA GLY A 224 -18.55 -1.53 -10.82
C GLY A 224 -19.62 -2.25 -11.68
N LEU A 225 -19.24 -2.80 -12.85
CA LEU A 225 -20.11 -3.59 -13.71
C LEU A 225 -20.54 -4.89 -13.02
N ALA A 226 -19.60 -5.63 -12.43
CA ALA A 226 -19.89 -6.88 -11.71
C ALA A 226 -20.89 -6.62 -10.56
N GLY A 227 -20.64 -5.60 -9.75
CA GLY A 227 -21.53 -5.21 -8.65
C GLY A 227 -22.91 -4.69 -9.10
N ALA A 228 -23.01 -4.19 -10.35
CA ALA A 228 -24.29 -3.83 -10.98
C ALA A 228 -24.99 -5.02 -11.68
N GLY A 229 -24.38 -6.21 -11.69
CA GLY A 229 -24.93 -7.44 -12.29
C GLY A 229 -24.54 -7.66 -13.76
N ASP A 230 -23.75 -6.77 -14.39
CA ASP A 230 -23.22 -6.98 -15.74
C ASP A 230 -21.90 -7.77 -15.71
N HIS A 231 -21.99 -9.07 -15.45
CA HIS A 231 -20.82 -9.96 -15.36
C HIS A 231 -20.10 -10.10 -16.70
N THR A 232 -20.81 -10.05 -17.82
CA THR A 232 -20.23 -10.13 -19.17
C THR A 232 -19.42 -8.87 -19.48
N GLY A 233 -19.96 -7.69 -19.16
CA GLY A 233 -19.24 -6.42 -19.28
C GLY A 233 -18.01 -6.38 -18.38
N ALA A 234 -18.14 -6.87 -17.14
CA ALA A 234 -17.04 -6.96 -16.19
C ALA A 234 -15.88 -7.83 -16.72
N ALA A 235 -16.18 -9.04 -17.25
CA ALA A 235 -15.16 -9.92 -17.82
C ALA A 235 -14.41 -9.24 -18.98
N ARG A 236 -15.11 -8.60 -19.91
CA ARG A 236 -14.48 -7.85 -21.01
C ARG A 236 -13.58 -6.71 -20.51
N SER A 237 -13.98 -6.00 -19.46
CA SER A 237 -13.19 -4.90 -18.92
C SER A 237 -11.94 -5.41 -18.18
N PHE A 238 -12.01 -6.55 -17.47
CA PHE A 238 -10.83 -7.22 -16.92
C PHE A 238 -9.87 -7.70 -18.02
N ASP A 239 -10.38 -8.28 -19.10
CA ASP A 239 -9.55 -8.72 -20.23
C ASP A 239 -8.88 -7.54 -20.92
N ARG A 240 -9.58 -6.43 -21.07
CA ARG A 240 -8.98 -5.18 -21.58
C ARG A 240 -7.87 -4.68 -20.65
N ALA A 241 -8.07 -4.70 -19.33
CA ALA A 241 -7.05 -4.32 -18.37
C ALA A 241 -5.79 -5.20 -18.50
N ARG A 242 -5.93 -6.52 -18.65
CA ARG A 242 -4.80 -7.44 -18.87
C ARG A 242 -4.06 -7.13 -20.19
N SER A 243 -4.81 -6.89 -21.27
CA SER A 243 -4.24 -6.53 -22.58
C SER A 243 -3.39 -5.27 -22.50
N LEU A 244 -3.82 -4.25 -21.76
CA LEU A 244 -3.09 -2.99 -21.59
C LEU A 244 -1.77 -3.13 -20.82
N LEU A 245 -1.63 -4.15 -19.97
CA LEU A 245 -0.38 -4.44 -19.26
C LEU A 245 0.62 -5.25 -20.07
N GLY A 246 0.17 -5.90 -21.17
CA GLY A 246 1.02 -6.78 -21.99
C GLY A 246 2.22 -6.05 -22.64
N ASP A 247 2.13 -4.75 -22.81
CA ASP A 247 3.18 -3.93 -23.45
C ASP A 247 4.28 -3.45 -22.47
N GLY A 248 4.17 -3.83 -21.19
CA GLY A 248 5.15 -3.46 -20.16
C GLY A 248 4.96 -2.06 -19.59
N ALA A 249 6.03 -1.51 -18.99
CA ALA A 249 6.05 -0.14 -18.47
C ALA A 249 6.33 0.86 -19.59
N HIS A 250 5.65 2.00 -19.57
CA HIS A 250 5.81 3.10 -20.51
C HIS A 250 6.41 4.33 -19.81
N ASP A 251 7.19 5.13 -20.53
CA ASP A 251 7.81 6.36 -20.00
C ASP A 251 6.78 7.38 -19.48
N GLY A 252 5.52 7.30 -19.92
CA GLY A 252 4.43 8.14 -19.45
C GLY A 252 3.66 7.62 -18.25
N ASP A 253 4.06 6.48 -17.68
CA ASP A 253 3.38 5.93 -16.51
C ASP A 253 3.74 6.72 -15.25
N PRO A 254 2.76 7.14 -14.43
CA PRO A 254 3.05 7.75 -13.15
C PRO A 254 3.78 6.78 -12.21
N SER A 255 4.71 7.31 -11.41
CA SER A 255 5.52 6.51 -10.48
C SER A 255 4.67 5.66 -9.51
N TRP A 256 3.50 6.14 -9.10
CA TRP A 256 2.60 5.41 -8.21
C TRP A 256 1.90 4.21 -8.87
N SER A 257 1.88 4.11 -10.21
CA SER A 257 1.17 3.02 -10.91
C SER A 257 1.95 1.70 -10.94
N TRP A 258 3.11 1.62 -10.28
CA TRP A 258 3.99 0.46 -10.26
C TRP A 258 3.33 -0.82 -9.74
N TRP A 259 2.37 -0.71 -8.83
CA TRP A 259 1.73 -1.83 -8.14
C TRP A 259 0.77 -2.62 -9.05
N ILE A 260 0.20 -2.00 -10.10
CA ILE A 260 -0.69 -2.73 -10.99
C ILE A 260 0.07 -3.78 -11.79
N SER A 261 -0.35 -5.02 -11.65
CA SER A 261 0.23 -6.20 -12.27
C SER A 261 -0.87 -7.16 -12.71
N ALA A 262 -0.51 -8.20 -13.46
CA ALA A 262 -1.46 -9.26 -13.81
C ALA A 262 -2.07 -9.92 -12.57
N ASN A 263 -1.29 -10.05 -11.49
CA ASN A 263 -1.75 -10.61 -10.21
C ASN A 263 -2.78 -9.74 -9.52
N GLU A 264 -2.58 -8.41 -9.53
CA GLU A 264 -3.55 -7.47 -9.00
C GLU A 264 -4.87 -7.52 -9.78
N ILE A 265 -4.79 -7.63 -11.12
CA ILE A 265 -5.99 -7.81 -11.95
C ILE A 265 -6.68 -9.13 -11.60
N ASP A 266 -5.93 -10.22 -11.44
CA ASP A 266 -6.50 -11.51 -11.05
C ASP A 266 -7.12 -11.44 -9.63
N GLY A 267 -6.46 -10.81 -8.66
CA GLY A 267 -7.01 -10.57 -7.33
C GLY A 267 -8.35 -9.82 -7.36
N HIS A 268 -8.42 -8.74 -8.14
CA HIS A 268 -9.65 -7.97 -8.33
C HIS A 268 -10.73 -8.75 -9.08
N HIS A 269 -10.37 -9.55 -10.10
CA HIS A 269 -11.31 -10.38 -10.83
C HIS A 269 -11.91 -11.48 -9.94
N GLY A 270 -11.05 -12.20 -9.21
CA GLY A 270 -11.50 -13.20 -8.24
C GLY A 270 -12.38 -12.60 -7.13
N SER A 271 -12.04 -11.40 -6.66
CA SER A 271 -12.85 -10.65 -5.69
C SER A 271 -14.23 -10.29 -6.25
N ALA A 272 -14.32 -9.87 -7.53
CA ALA A 272 -15.59 -9.57 -8.17
C ALA A 272 -16.48 -10.82 -8.31
N LEU A 273 -15.90 -11.96 -8.66
CA LEU A 273 -16.59 -13.24 -8.74
C LEU A 273 -17.07 -13.72 -7.36
N GLN A 274 -16.24 -13.60 -6.34
CA GLN A 274 -16.58 -13.94 -4.95
C GLN A 274 -17.76 -13.08 -4.45
N GLU A 275 -17.72 -11.77 -4.68
CA GLU A 275 -18.81 -10.84 -4.33
C GLU A 275 -20.12 -11.15 -5.08
N ALA A 276 -20.02 -11.66 -6.32
CA ALA A 276 -21.15 -12.14 -7.11
C ALA A 276 -21.62 -13.57 -6.76
N CYS A 277 -21.09 -14.17 -5.69
CA CYS A 277 -21.32 -15.56 -5.28
C CYS A 277 -20.93 -16.62 -6.33
N GLN A 278 -20.09 -16.26 -7.30
CA GLN A 278 -19.50 -17.18 -8.29
C GLN A 278 -18.20 -17.78 -7.75
N PHE A 279 -18.31 -18.43 -6.59
CA PHE A 279 -17.16 -18.84 -5.77
C PHE A 279 -16.22 -19.81 -6.51
N GLY A 280 -16.78 -20.79 -7.24
CA GLY A 280 -15.99 -21.74 -8.01
C GLY A 280 -15.08 -21.09 -9.06
N ASP A 281 -15.65 -20.12 -9.79
CA ASP A 281 -14.90 -19.37 -10.82
C ASP A 281 -13.89 -18.41 -10.19
N GLY A 282 -14.19 -17.86 -9.02
CA GLY A 282 -13.31 -16.95 -8.26
C GLY A 282 -12.03 -17.62 -7.79
N ILE A 283 -12.06 -18.91 -7.44
CA ILE A 283 -10.94 -19.67 -6.87
C ILE A 283 -9.71 -19.57 -7.76
N GLN A 284 -9.82 -19.87 -9.05
CA GLN A 284 -8.68 -19.88 -9.96
C GLN A 284 -7.97 -18.53 -10.07
N PHE A 285 -8.71 -17.44 -10.01
CA PHE A 285 -8.14 -16.09 -10.06
C PHE A 285 -7.44 -15.72 -8.76
N LEU A 286 -8.07 -15.98 -7.61
CA LEU A 286 -7.49 -15.74 -6.30
C LEU A 286 -6.26 -16.62 -6.04
N GLN A 287 -6.25 -17.87 -6.49
CA GLN A 287 -5.08 -18.73 -6.43
C GLN A 287 -3.92 -18.17 -7.25
N ARG A 288 -4.15 -17.69 -8.48
CA ARG A 288 -3.10 -17.05 -9.30
C ARG A 288 -2.55 -15.79 -8.63
N ALA A 289 -3.43 -14.95 -8.05
CA ALA A 289 -3.02 -13.77 -7.33
C ALA A 289 -2.09 -14.11 -6.14
N LEU A 290 -2.35 -15.19 -5.43
CA LEU A 290 -1.54 -15.65 -4.29
C LEU A 290 -0.25 -16.35 -4.70
N TRP A 291 -0.28 -17.16 -5.75
CA TRP A 291 0.86 -18.00 -6.15
C TRP A 291 2.08 -17.17 -6.57
N GLN A 292 1.89 -16.11 -7.32
CA GLN A 292 2.98 -15.28 -7.84
C GLN A 292 3.54 -14.29 -6.80
N THR A 293 2.87 -14.14 -5.65
CA THR A 293 3.37 -13.36 -4.51
C THR A 293 4.14 -14.21 -3.48
N SER A 294 4.30 -15.52 -3.74
CA SER A 294 5.04 -16.42 -2.86
C SER A 294 6.52 -16.03 -2.83
N GLY A 295 6.95 -15.35 -1.76
CA GLY A 295 8.29 -14.81 -1.58
C GLY A 295 8.38 -13.28 -1.48
N ALA A 296 7.35 -12.54 -1.86
CA ALA A 296 7.25 -11.10 -1.61
C ALA A 296 6.62 -10.88 -0.22
N ARG A 297 7.28 -10.07 0.60
CA ARG A 297 6.88 -9.69 1.97
C ARG A 297 5.73 -8.66 1.96
N TRP A 298 4.70 -8.91 1.16
CA TRP A 298 3.57 -7.99 0.96
C TRP A 298 2.40 -8.47 1.79
N VAL A 299 2.42 -8.14 3.06
CA VAL A 299 1.48 -8.66 4.06
C VAL A 299 0.05 -8.22 3.77
N GLY A 300 -0.19 -6.95 3.44
CA GLY A 300 -1.54 -6.41 3.28
C GLY A 300 -2.34 -7.01 2.12
N TYR A 301 -1.79 -6.98 0.91
CA TYR A 301 -2.52 -7.42 -0.30
C TYR A 301 -2.67 -8.94 -0.40
N ARG A 302 -1.66 -9.68 0.06
CA ARG A 302 -1.73 -11.14 0.10
C ARG A 302 -2.81 -11.63 1.05
N SER A 303 -2.92 -11.02 2.23
CA SER A 303 -3.86 -11.41 3.26
C SER A 303 -5.33 -11.22 2.84
N ILE A 304 -5.65 -10.12 2.12
CA ILE A 304 -7.01 -9.87 1.65
C ILE A 304 -7.44 -10.88 0.58
N SER A 305 -6.52 -11.27 -0.33
CA SER A 305 -6.79 -12.30 -1.34
C SER A 305 -6.92 -13.69 -0.72
N ALA A 306 -6.12 -14.01 0.32
CA ALA A 306 -6.24 -15.25 1.09
C ALA A 306 -7.57 -15.33 1.83
N ALA A 307 -8.03 -14.25 2.46
CA ALA A 307 -9.32 -14.21 3.13
C ALA A 307 -10.50 -14.45 2.15
N ARG A 308 -10.44 -13.88 0.96
CA ARG A 308 -11.44 -14.12 -0.10
C ARG A 308 -11.39 -15.53 -0.66
N LEU A 309 -10.19 -16.09 -0.83
CA LEU A 309 -10.02 -17.47 -1.28
C LEU A 309 -10.56 -18.47 -0.24
N LEU A 310 -10.30 -18.21 1.04
CA LEU A 310 -10.86 -19.02 2.13
C LEU A 310 -12.40 -19.01 2.09
N ASP A 311 -13.03 -17.85 1.91
CA ASP A 311 -14.47 -17.74 1.76
C ASP A 311 -15.00 -18.50 0.53
N CYS A 312 -14.28 -18.47 -0.59
CA CYS A 312 -14.62 -19.27 -1.77
C CYS A 312 -14.55 -20.77 -1.50
N PHE A 313 -13.45 -21.27 -0.90
CA PHE A 313 -13.30 -22.69 -0.58
C PHE A 313 -14.39 -23.18 0.36
N LEU A 314 -14.69 -22.43 1.43
CA LEU A 314 -15.78 -22.74 2.36
C LEU A 314 -17.14 -22.78 1.67
N SER A 315 -17.37 -21.86 0.72
CA SER A 315 -18.65 -21.75 0.01
C SER A 315 -18.91 -22.89 -0.98
N VAL A 316 -17.84 -23.48 -1.56
CA VAL A 316 -17.96 -24.62 -2.46
C VAL A 316 -17.71 -25.98 -1.78
N ASN A 317 -17.57 -25.98 -0.46
CA ASN A 317 -17.25 -27.17 0.36
C ASN A 317 -15.90 -27.85 0.00
N ALA A 318 -14.93 -27.08 -0.46
CA ALA A 318 -13.55 -27.52 -0.67
C ALA A 318 -12.81 -27.57 0.68
N TRP A 319 -13.24 -28.49 1.54
CA TRP A 319 -12.89 -28.51 2.97
C TRP A 319 -11.40 -28.66 3.22
N ARG A 320 -10.73 -29.53 2.46
CA ARG A 320 -9.29 -29.74 2.58
C ARG A 320 -8.49 -28.48 2.26
N ASP A 321 -8.83 -27.83 1.16
CA ASP A 321 -8.15 -26.60 0.72
C ASP A 321 -8.44 -25.45 1.70
N ALA A 322 -9.68 -25.38 2.24
CA ALA A 322 -10.05 -24.41 3.23
C ALA A 322 -9.27 -24.61 4.56
N GLU A 323 -9.11 -25.85 5.02
CA GLU A 323 -8.37 -26.18 6.22
C GLU A 323 -6.87 -25.83 6.08
N GLU A 324 -6.25 -26.23 4.96
CA GLU A 324 -4.84 -25.95 4.67
C GLU A 324 -4.57 -24.44 4.59
N LEU A 325 -5.44 -23.69 3.89
CA LEU A 325 -5.32 -22.24 3.80
C LEU A 325 -5.54 -21.57 5.15
N ALA A 326 -6.51 -22.03 5.95
CA ALA A 326 -6.77 -21.47 7.28
C ALA A 326 -5.55 -21.65 8.21
N TYR A 327 -4.89 -22.82 8.21
CA TYR A 327 -3.63 -23.01 8.96
C TYR A 327 -2.53 -22.04 8.49
N SER A 328 -2.41 -21.82 7.18
CA SER A 328 -1.45 -20.87 6.63
C SER A 328 -1.73 -19.43 7.11
N ILE A 329 -3.01 -19.03 7.20
CA ILE A 329 -3.39 -17.72 7.70
C ILE A 329 -3.11 -17.59 9.20
N VAL A 330 -3.43 -18.63 10.00
CA VAL A 330 -3.13 -18.65 11.45
C VAL A 330 -1.64 -18.40 11.71
N ALA A 331 -0.76 -19.02 10.91
CA ALA A 331 0.70 -18.87 11.06
C ALA A 331 1.22 -17.43 10.84
N SER A 332 0.42 -16.56 10.23
CA SER A 332 0.78 -15.17 9.93
C SER A 332 -0.28 -14.15 10.40
N VAL A 333 -1.15 -14.55 11.31
CA VAL A 333 -2.28 -13.71 11.76
C VAL A 333 -1.81 -12.41 12.41
N ASP A 334 -0.71 -12.45 13.14
CA ASP A 334 -0.12 -11.28 13.82
C ASP A 334 0.47 -10.25 12.85
N GLU A 335 0.66 -10.65 11.57
CA GLU A 335 1.16 -9.77 10.51
C GLU A 335 0.00 -9.07 9.76
N ILE A 336 -1.27 -9.33 10.09
CA ILE A 336 -2.43 -8.76 9.40
C ILE A 336 -2.69 -7.34 9.90
N GLY A 337 -2.08 -6.35 9.26
CA GLY A 337 -2.27 -4.92 9.55
C GLY A 337 -3.45 -4.28 8.82
N SER A 338 -4.53 -5.02 8.49
CA SER A 338 -5.67 -4.55 7.69
C SER A 338 -7.00 -4.93 8.34
N ALA A 339 -7.78 -3.93 8.77
CA ALA A 339 -9.12 -4.16 9.31
C ALA A 339 -10.06 -4.77 8.26
N ARG A 340 -9.91 -4.42 6.98
CA ARG A 340 -10.69 -5.03 5.87
C ARG A 340 -10.45 -6.52 5.76
N THR A 341 -9.20 -6.95 5.89
CA THR A 341 -8.85 -8.38 5.88
C THR A 341 -9.48 -9.10 7.06
N VAL A 342 -9.40 -8.53 8.26
CA VAL A 342 -10.04 -9.08 9.47
C VAL A 342 -11.56 -9.20 9.30
N THR A 343 -12.21 -8.21 8.71
CA THR A 343 -13.66 -8.23 8.44
C THR A 343 -14.03 -9.33 7.46
N LEU A 344 -13.25 -9.56 6.40
CA LEU A 344 -13.48 -10.67 5.46
C LEU A 344 -13.29 -12.03 6.14
N LEU A 345 -12.23 -12.21 6.92
CA LEU A 345 -11.98 -13.46 7.68
C LEU A 345 -13.11 -13.76 8.66
N ARG A 346 -13.55 -12.77 9.44
CA ARG A 346 -14.70 -12.91 10.34
C ARG A 346 -15.98 -13.30 9.60
N THR A 347 -16.17 -12.79 8.40
CA THR A 347 -17.34 -13.14 7.58
C THR A 347 -17.26 -14.58 7.08
N ALA A 348 -16.08 -15.03 6.62
CA ALA A 348 -15.86 -16.41 6.20
C ALA A 348 -16.04 -17.40 7.37
N ILE A 349 -15.49 -17.08 8.53
CA ILE A 349 -15.64 -17.90 9.76
C ILE A 349 -17.13 -18.02 10.14
N ARG A 350 -17.87 -16.92 10.20
CA ARG A 350 -19.31 -16.95 10.53
C ARG A 350 -20.10 -17.81 9.54
N ARG A 351 -19.79 -17.73 8.24
CA ARG A 351 -20.44 -18.57 7.22
C ARG A 351 -20.21 -20.05 7.50
N ALA A 352 -18.97 -20.43 7.78
CA ALA A 352 -18.64 -21.84 8.08
C ALA A 352 -19.28 -22.34 9.37
N GLN A 353 -19.42 -21.49 10.39
CA GLN A 353 -20.08 -21.83 11.66
C GLN A 353 -21.59 -22.06 11.50
N THR A 354 -22.23 -21.39 10.55
CA THR A 354 -23.66 -21.54 10.26
C THR A 354 -23.98 -22.66 9.29
N ALA A 355 -22.96 -23.26 8.66
CA ALA A 355 -23.14 -24.35 7.69
C ALA A 355 -23.15 -25.72 8.39
N ASP A 356 -24.26 -26.46 8.27
CA ASP A 356 -24.45 -27.77 8.95
C ASP A 356 -23.43 -28.84 8.56
N LYS A 357 -22.79 -28.71 7.39
CA LYS A 357 -21.91 -29.72 6.81
C LYS A 357 -20.40 -29.47 7.04
N THR A 358 -20.04 -28.41 7.77
CA THR A 358 -18.61 -28.11 8.00
C THR A 358 -17.97 -29.19 8.86
N PRO A 359 -16.89 -29.85 8.39
CA PRO A 359 -16.16 -30.85 9.17
C PRO A 359 -15.57 -30.29 10.46
N SER A 360 -15.39 -31.13 11.49
CA SER A 360 -14.85 -30.72 12.78
C SER A 360 -13.46 -30.08 12.65
N GLY A 361 -12.53 -30.69 11.89
CA GLY A 361 -11.19 -30.13 11.68
C GLY A 361 -11.20 -28.71 11.09
N VAL A 362 -12.08 -28.45 10.11
CA VAL A 362 -12.27 -27.13 9.57
C VAL A 362 -12.82 -26.14 10.63
N ARG A 363 -13.80 -26.58 11.43
CA ARG A 363 -14.34 -25.74 12.52
C ARG A 363 -13.26 -25.40 13.55
N ASP A 364 -12.47 -26.39 13.95
CA ASP A 364 -11.43 -26.23 14.96
C ASP A 364 -10.35 -25.19 14.52
N VAL A 365 -9.88 -25.28 13.26
CA VAL A 365 -8.90 -24.32 12.75
C VAL A 365 -9.49 -22.93 12.58
N LEU A 366 -10.76 -22.80 12.17
CA LEU A 366 -11.44 -21.51 12.04
C LEU A 366 -11.73 -20.87 13.40
N GLU A 367 -12.05 -21.66 14.42
CA GLU A 367 -12.17 -21.20 15.80
C GLU A 367 -10.83 -20.70 16.34
N HIS A 368 -9.76 -21.45 16.06
CA HIS A 368 -8.40 -21.04 16.40
C HIS A 368 -8.03 -19.71 15.71
N LEU A 369 -8.31 -19.57 14.40
CA LEU A 369 -8.10 -18.33 13.66
C LEU A 369 -8.89 -17.16 14.26
N GLY A 370 -10.17 -17.39 14.59
CA GLY A 370 -11.02 -16.38 15.24
C GLY A 370 -10.47 -15.94 16.60
N SER A 371 -9.97 -16.89 17.40
CA SER A 371 -9.36 -16.62 18.70
C SER A 371 -8.04 -15.87 18.58
N ALA A 372 -7.18 -16.24 17.61
CA ALA A 372 -5.93 -15.57 17.36
C ALA A 372 -6.13 -14.10 16.95
N MET A 373 -7.12 -13.83 16.07
CA MET A 373 -7.47 -12.45 15.69
C MET A 373 -8.06 -11.59 16.82
N ALA A 374 -8.56 -12.23 17.91
CA ALA A 374 -9.11 -11.53 19.06
C ALA A 374 -8.07 -11.29 20.16
N SER A 375 -6.94 -11.97 20.09
CA SER A 375 -5.92 -12.03 21.16
C SER A 375 -4.83 -10.96 21.00
N ASP A 376 -5.08 -9.88 20.26
CA ASP A 376 -4.10 -8.79 20.15
C ASP A 376 -3.88 -8.15 21.54
N PRO A 377 -2.67 -8.33 22.13
CA PRO A 377 -2.37 -7.83 23.48
C PRO A 377 -2.25 -6.30 23.54
N PHE A 378 -2.29 -5.63 22.37
CA PHE A 378 -2.18 -4.17 22.23
C PHE A 378 -3.50 -3.48 21.88
N THR A 379 -4.61 -4.23 21.81
CA THR A 379 -5.95 -3.63 21.78
C THR A 379 -6.25 -2.98 23.12
N LEU A 380 -6.20 -1.65 23.14
CA LEU A 380 -6.57 -0.78 24.26
C LEU A 380 -8.08 -0.57 24.33
#